data_45d9e1f58ce7beaa3ac2b3b5ca52c2f2
#
_entry.id   45d9e1f58ce7beaa3ac2b3b5ca52c2f2
#
_cell.length_a   1.000
_cell.length_b   1.000
_cell.length_c   1.000
_cell.angle_alpha   90.00
_cell.angle_beta   90.00
_cell.angle_gamma   90.00
#
_symmetry.space_group_name_H-M   'P 1'
#
loop_
_entity.id
_entity.type
_entity.pdbx_description
1 polymer ?
#
loop_
_entity_poly.entity_id
_entity_poly.type
_entity_poly.pdbx_seq_one_letter_code
_entity_poly.pdbx_strand_id
1 'polypeptide(L)'
;MTQNSAFSLGVASALPGLRFPALPAAHVLPRLAMFQQLEASQWLAPEALRDWQFAQLDALLRHVRATVPAYRPRLAQVGLDGERRCTPADWARLPLLTRRDLQSDGRRFASSSVPVEHGAVAVLSTSGSTGEPVEVLRSGLDR
;
A
#
# COMPACT_ATOMS: atom_id res chain seq x y z
N MET A 1 9.68 -46.75 7.00
CA MET A 1 10.19 -45.35 7.12
C MET A 1 9.06 -44.42 6.73
N THR A 2 8.30 -43.95 7.70
CA THR A 2 7.15 -43.08 7.53
C THR A 2 7.69 -41.66 7.39
N GLN A 3 7.60 -41.06 6.19
CA GLN A 3 7.85 -39.67 5.99
C GLN A 3 6.79 -38.87 6.78
N ASN A 4 7.22 -38.30 7.89
CA ASN A 4 6.43 -37.34 8.67
C ASN A 4 6.39 -36.07 7.84
N SER A 5 5.39 -35.92 6.97
CA SER A 5 5.09 -34.68 6.28
C SER A 5 4.77 -33.65 7.36
N ALA A 6 5.76 -32.85 7.76
CA ALA A 6 5.58 -31.77 8.71
C ALA A 6 4.62 -30.77 8.08
N PHE A 7 3.37 -30.79 8.51
CA PHE A 7 2.38 -29.79 8.15
C PHE A 7 2.86 -28.44 8.69
N SER A 8 3.37 -27.60 7.80
CA SER A 8 3.83 -26.26 8.16
C SER A 8 2.74 -25.26 7.87
N LEU A 9 2.20 -24.63 8.90
CA LEU A 9 1.26 -23.51 8.79
C LEU A 9 1.92 -22.21 8.33
N GLY A 10 3.22 -22.22 8.04
CA GLY A 10 3.97 -21.01 7.65
C GLY A 10 4.15 -19.98 8.77
N VAL A 11 3.74 -20.31 10.01
CA VAL A 11 3.82 -19.43 11.17
C VAL A 11 4.78 -20.02 12.18
N ALA A 12 5.82 -19.27 12.54
CA ALA A 12 6.73 -19.63 13.63
C ALA A 12 6.25 -19.03 14.95
N SER A 13 6.39 -19.78 16.05
CA SER A 13 6.11 -19.28 17.39
C SER A 13 7.23 -18.38 17.89
N ALA A 14 6.87 -17.28 18.54
CA ALA A 14 7.80 -16.40 19.26
C ALA A 14 8.24 -17.00 20.62
N LEU A 15 7.52 -18.03 21.11
CA LEU A 15 7.83 -18.68 22.37
C LEU A 15 8.69 -19.93 22.14
N PRO A 16 9.89 -20.02 22.75
CA PRO A 16 10.73 -21.19 22.65
C PRO A 16 9.99 -22.45 23.14
N GLY A 17 10.09 -23.54 22.37
CA GLY A 17 9.47 -24.82 22.71
C GLY A 17 7.98 -24.96 22.37
N LEU A 18 7.25 -23.89 22.15
CA LEU A 18 5.85 -23.93 21.71
C LEU A 18 5.80 -24.04 20.19
N ARG A 19 5.45 -25.20 19.66
CA ARG A 19 5.37 -25.44 18.20
C ARG A 19 3.95 -25.36 17.66
N PHE A 20 2.98 -25.80 18.43
CA PHE A 20 1.56 -25.77 18.07
C PHE A 20 0.65 -25.69 19.32
N PRO A 21 -0.38 -24.80 19.31
CA PRO A 21 -0.56 -23.73 18.34
C PRO A 21 0.61 -22.72 18.39
N ALA A 22 1.07 -22.24 17.22
CA ALA A 22 2.14 -21.26 17.16
C ALA A 22 1.60 -19.88 17.59
N LEU A 23 2.34 -19.18 18.46
CA LEU A 23 2.06 -17.80 18.83
C LEU A 23 3.03 -16.87 18.09
N PRO A 24 2.59 -16.20 17.02
CA PRO A 24 3.46 -15.34 16.23
C PRO A 24 3.91 -14.12 17.05
N ALA A 25 5.08 -13.60 16.75
CA ALA A 25 5.55 -12.34 17.32
C ALA A 25 4.61 -11.18 16.93
N ALA A 26 4.45 -10.19 17.81
CA ALA A 26 3.50 -9.08 17.63
C ALA A 26 3.65 -8.35 16.29
N HIS A 27 4.88 -8.17 15.80
CA HIS A 27 5.15 -7.52 14.51
C HIS A 27 4.67 -8.33 13.28
N VAL A 28 4.34 -9.61 13.44
CA VAL A 28 3.81 -10.48 12.37
C VAL A 28 2.29 -10.41 12.28
N LEU A 29 1.60 -10.06 13.39
CA LEU A 29 0.14 -10.05 13.47
C LEU A 29 -0.55 -9.20 12.38
N PRO A 30 -0.10 -7.97 12.07
CA PRO A 30 -0.71 -7.19 10.99
C PRO A 30 -0.63 -7.87 9.63
N ARG A 31 0.50 -8.53 9.33
CA ARG A 31 0.69 -9.28 8.07
C ARG A 31 -0.23 -10.49 7.98
N LEU A 32 -0.42 -11.21 9.06
CA LEU A 32 -1.36 -12.34 9.12
C LEU A 32 -2.80 -11.86 8.93
N ALA A 33 -3.19 -10.75 9.56
CA ALA A 33 -4.51 -10.16 9.39
C ALA A 33 -4.74 -9.71 7.94
N MET A 34 -3.75 -9.10 7.29
CA MET A 34 -3.82 -8.75 5.87
C MET A 34 -3.93 -10.00 4.99
N PHE A 35 -3.12 -11.01 5.26
CA PHE A 35 -3.17 -12.28 4.51
C PHE A 35 -4.56 -12.92 4.58
N GLN A 36 -5.16 -13.02 5.76
CA GLN A 36 -6.51 -13.56 5.93
C GLN A 36 -7.56 -12.77 5.16
N GLN A 37 -7.46 -11.43 5.15
CA GLN A 37 -8.37 -10.58 4.39
C GLN A 37 -8.20 -10.80 2.87
N LEU A 38 -6.96 -10.93 2.38
CA LEU A 38 -6.69 -11.20 0.97
C LEU A 38 -7.19 -12.59 0.56
N GLU A 39 -6.98 -13.61 1.39
CA GLU A 39 -7.51 -14.96 1.18
C GLU A 39 -9.04 -14.96 1.07
N ALA A 40 -9.72 -14.22 1.92
CA ALA A 40 -11.18 -14.09 1.87
C ALA A 40 -11.64 -13.28 0.66
N SER A 41 -10.97 -12.18 0.34
CA SER A 41 -11.40 -11.25 -0.70
C SER A 41 -11.17 -11.76 -2.13
N GLN A 42 -10.25 -12.70 -2.35
CA GLN A 42 -10.02 -13.27 -3.69
C GLN A 42 -11.24 -13.99 -4.27
N TRP A 43 -12.19 -14.39 -3.43
CA TRP A 43 -13.43 -15.09 -3.82
C TRP A 43 -14.65 -14.16 -3.96
N LEU A 44 -14.47 -12.87 -3.75
CA LEU A 44 -15.55 -11.89 -3.95
C LEU A 44 -15.89 -11.74 -5.42
N ALA A 45 -17.15 -11.44 -5.70
CA ALA A 45 -17.54 -10.99 -7.03
C ALA A 45 -16.75 -9.76 -7.45
N PRO A 46 -16.32 -9.65 -8.72
CA PRO A 46 -15.49 -8.53 -9.19
C PRO A 46 -16.07 -7.14 -8.86
N GLU A 47 -17.38 -7.00 -8.87
CA GLU A 47 -18.10 -5.77 -8.54
C GLU A 47 -17.91 -5.41 -7.07
N ALA A 48 -18.10 -6.35 -6.16
CA ALA A 48 -17.94 -6.15 -4.72
C ALA A 48 -16.48 -5.80 -4.38
N LEU A 49 -15.51 -6.50 -4.98
CA LEU A 49 -14.10 -6.19 -4.81
C LEU A 49 -13.78 -4.78 -5.32
N ARG A 50 -14.32 -4.40 -6.46
CA ARG A 50 -14.17 -3.05 -7.03
C ARG A 50 -14.72 -1.97 -6.11
N ASP A 51 -15.90 -2.20 -5.54
CA ASP A 51 -16.52 -1.26 -4.61
C ASP A 51 -15.64 -1.03 -3.37
N TRP A 52 -15.04 -2.07 -2.82
CA TRP A 52 -14.10 -1.97 -1.72
C TRP A 52 -12.83 -1.21 -2.12
N GLN A 53 -12.28 -1.52 -3.29
CA GLN A 53 -11.09 -0.82 -3.81
C GLN A 53 -11.37 0.67 -4.00
N PHE A 54 -12.52 1.05 -4.55
CA PHE A 54 -12.88 2.44 -4.77
C PHE A 54 -13.22 3.17 -3.47
N ALA A 55 -13.82 2.50 -2.48
CA ALA A 55 -13.98 3.08 -1.15
C ALA A 55 -12.63 3.41 -0.49
N GLN A 56 -11.64 2.51 -0.61
CA GLN A 56 -10.28 2.75 -0.13
C GLN A 56 -9.58 3.85 -0.93
N LEU A 57 -9.77 3.87 -2.25
CA LEU A 57 -9.23 4.90 -3.14
C LEU A 57 -9.77 6.30 -2.77
N ASP A 58 -11.05 6.42 -2.45
CA ASP A 58 -11.65 7.70 -2.02
C ASP A 58 -10.98 8.22 -0.73
N ALA A 59 -10.66 7.34 0.22
CA ALA A 59 -9.93 7.71 1.43
C ALA A 59 -8.51 8.20 1.09
N LEU A 60 -7.81 7.49 0.20
CA LEU A 60 -6.49 7.88 -0.28
C LEU A 60 -6.53 9.24 -1.01
N LEU A 61 -7.49 9.45 -1.91
CA LEU A 61 -7.61 10.70 -2.66
C LEU A 61 -7.92 11.90 -1.76
N ARG A 62 -8.70 11.72 -0.69
CA ARG A 62 -8.90 12.77 0.33
C ARG A 62 -7.58 13.15 1.00
N HIS A 63 -6.80 12.16 1.40
CA HIS A 63 -5.47 12.39 1.98
C HIS A 63 -4.55 13.10 0.98
N VAL A 64 -4.46 12.60 -0.25
CA VAL A 64 -3.62 13.17 -1.31
C VAL A 64 -3.97 14.62 -1.61
N ARG A 65 -5.27 14.95 -1.71
CA ARG A 65 -5.72 16.33 -1.90
C ARG A 65 -5.26 17.29 -0.80
N ALA A 66 -5.30 16.79 0.44
CA ALA A 66 -4.91 17.59 1.60
C ALA A 66 -3.38 17.75 1.71
N THR A 67 -2.61 16.70 1.41
CA THR A 67 -1.21 16.59 1.82
C THR A 67 -0.20 16.59 0.67
N VAL A 68 -0.64 16.40 -0.59
CA VAL A 68 0.26 16.33 -1.75
C VAL A 68 -0.14 17.34 -2.82
N PRO A 69 0.30 18.61 -2.73
CA PRO A 69 -0.11 19.69 -3.65
C PRO A 69 0.11 19.37 -5.13
N ALA A 70 1.17 18.61 -5.47
CA ALA A 70 1.48 18.22 -6.84
C ALA A 70 0.39 17.37 -7.53
N TYR A 71 -0.48 16.71 -6.77
CA TYR A 71 -1.60 15.97 -7.34
C TYR A 71 -2.81 16.84 -7.67
N ARG A 72 -2.95 18.04 -7.09
CA ARG A 72 -4.12 18.90 -7.30
C ARG A 72 -4.42 19.17 -8.78
N PRO A 73 -3.43 19.60 -9.62
CA PRO A 73 -3.70 19.84 -11.04
C PRO A 73 -4.06 18.57 -11.81
N ARG A 74 -3.51 17.42 -11.42
CA ARG A 74 -3.84 16.11 -12.02
C ARG A 74 -5.27 15.69 -11.71
N LEU A 75 -5.69 15.87 -10.46
CA LEU A 75 -7.04 15.55 -10.00
C LEU A 75 -8.07 16.49 -10.61
N ALA A 76 -7.76 17.78 -10.76
CA ALA A 76 -8.63 18.75 -11.40
C ALA A 76 -8.93 18.42 -12.85
N GLN A 77 -7.98 17.86 -13.60
CA GLN A 77 -8.18 17.45 -15.00
C GLN A 77 -9.30 16.43 -15.18
N VAL A 78 -9.61 15.67 -14.15
CA VAL A 78 -10.69 14.67 -14.17
C VAL A 78 -11.84 15.01 -13.21
N GLY A 79 -11.86 16.24 -12.65
CA GLY A 79 -12.89 16.71 -11.74
C GLY A 79 -12.89 16.02 -10.38
N LEU A 80 -11.71 15.61 -9.89
CA LEU A 80 -11.50 14.97 -8.59
C LEU A 80 -10.79 15.88 -7.57
N ASP A 81 -10.75 17.17 -7.81
CA ASP A 81 -10.17 18.17 -6.90
C ASP A 81 -11.09 18.53 -5.71
N GLY A 82 -12.40 18.24 -5.84
CA GLY A 82 -13.40 18.37 -4.78
C GLY A 82 -13.64 17.07 -4.00
N GLU A 83 -14.77 17.04 -3.24
CA GLU A 83 -15.13 15.88 -2.38
C GLU A 83 -15.86 14.75 -3.13
N ARG A 84 -16.07 14.88 -4.42
CA ARG A 84 -16.73 13.88 -5.24
C ARG A 84 -15.97 12.55 -5.19
N ARG A 85 -16.72 11.45 -5.13
CA ARG A 85 -16.14 10.10 -5.21
C ARG A 85 -15.56 9.83 -6.59
N CYS A 86 -14.48 9.09 -6.60
CA CYS A 86 -13.82 8.61 -7.82
C CYS A 86 -14.62 7.47 -8.43
N THR A 87 -14.94 7.58 -9.72
CA THR A 87 -15.53 6.47 -10.49
C THR A 87 -14.43 5.73 -11.27
N PRO A 88 -14.67 4.48 -11.74
CA PRO A 88 -13.76 3.78 -12.64
C PRO A 88 -13.41 4.57 -13.90
N ALA A 89 -14.38 5.32 -14.45
CA ALA A 89 -14.15 6.16 -15.62
C ALA A 89 -13.24 7.37 -15.32
N ASP A 90 -13.36 7.96 -14.14
CA ASP A 90 -12.47 9.04 -13.71
C ASP A 90 -11.05 8.53 -13.49
N TRP A 91 -10.93 7.39 -12.82
CA TRP A 91 -9.65 6.74 -12.57
C TRP A 91 -8.89 6.42 -13.86
N ALA A 92 -9.60 5.87 -14.87
CA ALA A 92 -9.02 5.54 -16.17
C ALA A 92 -8.50 6.76 -16.94
N ARG A 93 -9.05 7.97 -16.67
CA ARG A 93 -8.63 9.23 -17.30
C ARG A 93 -7.56 9.98 -16.53
N LEU A 94 -7.25 9.55 -15.29
CA LEU A 94 -6.25 10.23 -14.48
C LEU A 94 -4.86 10.11 -15.16
N PRO A 95 -4.14 11.24 -15.37
CA PRO A 95 -2.82 11.19 -15.99
C PRO A 95 -1.85 10.30 -15.20
N LEU A 96 -1.14 9.43 -15.91
CA LEU A 96 -0.15 8.55 -15.30
C LEU A 96 1.03 9.35 -14.74
N LEU A 97 1.52 8.96 -13.57
CA LEU A 97 2.79 9.44 -13.04
C LEU A 97 3.92 8.65 -13.70
N THR A 98 4.81 9.36 -14.39
CA THR A 98 5.93 8.73 -15.09
C THR A 98 7.18 8.67 -14.21
N ARG A 99 8.12 7.80 -14.55
CA ARG A 99 9.44 7.78 -13.92
C ARG A 99 10.14 9.15 -14.02
N ARG A 100 10.01 9.82 -15.16
CA ARG A 100 10.59 11.15 -15.39
C ARG A 100 10.03 12.20 -14.44
N ASP A 101 8.72 12.15 -14.14
CA ASP A 101 8.11 13.06 -13.16
C ASP A 101 8.76 12.90 -11.78
N LEU A 102 9.03 11.65 -11.37
CA LEU A 102 9.67 11.36 -10.08
C LEU A 102 11.16 11.73 -10.05
N GLN A 103 11.88 11.55 -11.17
CA GLN A 103 13.29 11.91 -11.26
C GLN A 103 13.51 13.42 -11.31
N SER A 104 12.62 14.17 -11.98
CA SER A 104 12.77 15.63 -12.11
C SER A 104 12.52 16.37 -10.80
N ASP A 105 11.52 15.94 -10.02
CA ASP A 105 11.16 16.55 -8.71
C ASP A 105 10.26 15.58 -7.92
N GLY A 106 10.81 14.45 -7.50
CA GLY A 106 10.08 13.43 -6.76
C GLY A 106 9.53 13.92 -5.41
N ARG A 107 10.24 14.87 -4.77
CA ARG A 107 9.85 15.38 -3.44
C ARG A 107 8.51 16.10 -3.44
N ARG A 108 8.10 16.73 -4.54
CA ARG A 108 6.78 17.38 -4.65
C ARG A 108 5.61 16.40 -4.55
N PHE A 109 5.86 15.10 -4.82
CA PHE A 109 4.87 14.04 -4.69
C PHE A 109 4.84 13.41 -3.29
N ALA A 110 5.73 13.84 -2.40
CA ALA A 110 5.71 13.40 -1.02
C ALA A 110 4.54 14.04 -0.26
N SER A 111 3.91 13.25 0.62
CA SER A 111 2.91 13.78 1.54
C SER A 111 3.57 14.71 2.56
N SER A 112 2.95 15.86 2.80
CA SER A 112 3.37 16.81 3.85
C SER A 112 2.98 16.32 5.25
N SER A 113 2.14 15.29 5.36
CA SER A 113 1.70 14.70 6.63
C SER A 113 1.55 13.19 6.47
N VAL A 114 2.19 12.44 7.34
CA VAL A 114 2.04 10.98 7.44
C VAL A 114 1.44 10.67 8.80
N PRO A 115 0.38 9.85 8.88
CA PRO A 115 -0.19 9.46 10.18
C PRO A 115 0.85 8.84 11.09
N VAL A 116 0.82 9.18 12.39
CA VAL A 116 1.81 8.72 13.38
C VAL A 116 1.81 7.18 13.52
N GLU A 117 0.65 6.57 13.30
CA GLU A 117 0.44 5.12 13.35
C GLU A 117 1.20 4.38 12.24
N HIS A 118 1.59 5.08 11.16
CA HIS A 118 2.41 4.51 10.09
C HIS A 118 3.88 4.38 10.48
N GLY A 119 4.29 4.91 11.63
CA GLY A 119 5.66 4.84 12.12
C GLY A 119 6.63 5.78 11.39
N ALA A 120 7.92 5.59 11.64
CA ALA A 120 8.96 6.44 11.07
C ALA A 120 9.03 6.36 9.55
N VAL A 121 9.22 7.51 8.91
CA VAL A 121 9.42 7.63 7.46
C VAL A 121 10.89 7.53 7.13
N ALA A 122 11.23 6.75 6.11
CA ALA A 122 12.59 6.61 5.58
C ALA A 122 12.60 6.84 4.06
N VAL A 123 13.72 7.35 3.56
CA VAL A 123 13.96 7.47 2.12
C VAL A 123 14.51 6.14 1.61
N LEU A 124 13.95 5.64 0.53
CA LEU A 124 14.50 4.54 -0.26
C LEU A 124 14.85 5.05 -1.64
N SER A 125 16.03 4.63 -2.12
CA SER A 125 16.49 4.92 -3.47
C SER A 125 16.57 3.62 -4.28
N THR A 126 16.13 3.68 -5.53
CA THR A 126 16.33 2.55 -6.47
C THR A 126 17.78 2.52 -6.94
N SER A 127 18.31 1.32 -7.23
CA SER A 127 19.72 1.12 -7.62
C SER A 127 20.15 1.79 -8.93
N GLY A 128 19.23 2.34 -9.70
CA GLY A 128 19.54 3.13 -10.89
C GLY A 128 20.39 2.44 -11.96
N SER A 129 20.36 1.10 -12.06
CA SER A 129 21.19 0.32 -13.01
C SER A 129 21.11 0.76 -14.47
N THR A 130 20.08 1.53 -14.82
CA THR A 130 19.82 2.02 -16.19
C THR A 130 19.61 3.53 -16.27
N GLY A 131 20.02 4.31 -15.26
CA GLY A 131 19.83 5.76 -15.23
C GLY A 131 19.79 6.34 -13.82
N GLU A 132 19.30 7.56 -13.69
CA GLU A 132 19.19 8.23 -12.40
C GLU A 132 18.24 7.45 -11.45
N PRO A 133 18.64 7.29 -10.17
CA PRO A 133 17.80 6.63 -9.18
C PRO A 133 16.51 7.42 -8.92
N VAL A 134 15.46 6.71 -8.50
CA VAL A 134 14.24 7.31 -8.00
C VAL A 134 14.24 7.18 -6.48
N GLU A 135 14.02 8.29 -5.79
CA GLU A 135 13.81 8.31 -4.34
C GLU A 135 12.32 8.24 -4.03
N VAL A 136 11.96 7.41 -3.06
CA VAL A 136 10.60 7.30 -2.54
C VAL A 136 10.63 7.31 -1.01
N LEU A 137 9.60 7.90 -0.41
CA LEU A 137 9.40 7.84 1.03
C LEU A 137 8.60 6.57 1.38
N ARG A 138 9.06 5.86 2.38
CA ARG A 138 8.35 4.69 2.94
C ARG A 138 8.11 4.88 4.42
N SER A 139 6.93 4.52 4.86
CA SER A 139 6.57 4.49 6.28
C SER A 139 6.92 3.15 6.93
N GLY A 140 6.80 3.06 8.24
CA GLY A 140 7.00 1.83 8.98
C GLY A 140 6.02 0.70 8.61
N LEU A 141 4.83 1.03 8.09
CA LEU A 141 3.85 0.04 7.60
C LEU A 141 4.29 -0.66 6.32
N ASP A 142 5.20 -0.07 5.55
CA ASP A 142 5.67 -0.61 4.26
C ASP A 142 6.89 -1.52 4.39
N ARG A 143 7.32 -1.83 5.63
CA ARG A 143 8.54 -2.61 5.92
C ARG A 143 8.29 -4.09 6.18
#